data_84b49e1e3173f78d0183877490888ab8
#
_entry.id   84b49e1e3173f78d0183877490888ab8
#
_cell.length_a   1.000
_cell.length_b   1.000
_cell.length_c   1.000
_cell.angle_alpha   90.00
_cell.angle_beta   90.00
_cell.angle_gamma   90.00
#
_symmetry.space_group_name_H-M   'P 1'
#
loop_
_entity.id
_entity.type
_entity.pdbx_description
1 polymer ?
#
loop_
_entity_poly.entity_id
_entity_poly.type
_entity_poly.pdbx_seq_one_letter_code
_entity_poly.pdbx_strand_id
1 'polypeptide(L)'
;WKITIGKNVLIGPNVTLCTTGHPIHPAHRMDGMYSFPITIGDNVWIGGNVMVLPGVTIGENSVIGAGSVVTKDIPENVVAFGAPCKVYREINDHDAEYYFGDRRFDEQPERK
;
A
#
# COMPACT_ATOMS: atom_id res chain seq x y z
N TRP A 1 9.79 -14.99 -3.73
CA TRP A 1 9.71 -14.35 -5.03
C TRP A 1 10.10 -12.88 -4.93
N LYS A 2 10.07 -12.16 -6.08
CA LYS A 2 10.62 -10.81 -6.19
C LYS A 2 9.68 -9.74 -5.62
N ILE A 3 10.25 -8.78 -4.88
CA ILE A 3 9.58 -7.56 -4.45
C ILE A 3 10.32 -6.40 -5.12
N THR A 4 9.58 -5.55 -5.83
CA THR A 4 10.13 -4.36 -6.46
C THR A 4 9.51 -3.13 -5.79
N ILE A 5 10.35 -2.24 -5.29
CA ILE A 5 9.93 -1.01 -4.63
C ILE A 5 10.54 0.16 -5.40
N GLY A 6 9.71 1.09 -5.81
CA GLY A 6 10.11 2.26 -6.56
C GLY A 6 10.84 3.31 -5.73
N LYS A 7 10.95 4.52 -6.27
CA LYS A 7 11.62 5.65 -5.64
C LYS A 7 10.71 6.37 -4.67
N ASN A 8 11.28 6.92 -3.60
CA ASN A 8 10.58 7.78 -2.65
C ASN A 8 9.38 7.10 -1.98
N VAL A 9 9.47 5.82 -1.72
CA VAL A 9 8.42 5.06 -1.06
C VAL A 9 8.56 5.20 0.45
N LEU A 10 7.45 5.52 1.11
CA LEU A 10 7.37 5.59 2.57
C LEU A 10 6.59 4.39 3.08
N ILE A 11 7.18 3.65 4.00
CA ILE A 11 6.57 2.46 4.59
C ILE A 11 6.54 2.61 6.10
N GLY A 12 5.34 2.56 6.67
CA GLY A 12 5.14 2.64 8.11
C GLY A 12 5.59 1.37 8.86
N PRO A 13 5.47 1.35 10.18
CA PRO A 13 5.89 0.21 10.98
C PRO A 13 4.98 -1.01 10.77
N ASN A 14 5.55 -2.20 10.96
CA ASN A 14 4.83 -3.47 10.93
C ASN A 14 4.09 -3.74 9.62
N VAL A 15 4.68 -3.31 8.50
CA VAL A 15 4.15 -3.63 7.17
C VAL A 15 4.74 -4.96 6.72
N THR A 16 3.88 -5.83 6.21
CA THR A 16 4.29 -7.13 5.67
C THR A 16 3.98 -7.19 4.18
N LEU A 17 5.02 -7.49 3.40
CA LEU A 17 4.91 -7.74 1.96
C LEU A 17 5.03 -9.26 1.76
N CYS A 18 3.91 -9.93 1.62
CA CYS A 18 3.87 -11.39 1.55
C CYS A 18 3.76 -11.84 0.09
N THR A 19 4.80 -12.52 -0.40
CA THR A 19 4.83 -13.01 -1.79
C THR A 19 4.39 -14.45 -1.93
N THR A 20 4.16 -15.16 -0.82
CA THR A 20 3.90 -16.61 -0.84
C THR A 20 2.57 -16.94 -0.18
N GLY A 21 2.01 -18.06 -0.59
CA GLY A 21 0.84 -18.66 0.03
C GLY A 21 0.79 -20.15 -0.22
N HIS A 22 -0.18 -20.79 0.39
CA HIS A 22 -0.43 -22.23 0.23
C HIS A 22 -1.80 -22.47 -0.39
N PRO A 23 -2.00 -23.60 -1.10
CA PRO A 23 -3.33 -23.99 -1.54
C PRO A 23 -4.31 -24.08 -0.37
N ILE A 24 -5.54 -23.70 -0.63
CA ILE A 24 -6.58 -23.68 0.42
C ILE A 24 -6.97 -25.11 0.83
N HIS A 25 -7.08 -26.01 -0.14
CA HIS A 25 -7.51 -27.37 0.14
C HIS A 25 -6.42 -28.15 0.89
N PRO A 26 -6.73 -28.80 2.02
CA PRO A 26 -5.72 -29.45 2.85
C PRO A 26 -4.96 -30.56 2.13
N ALA A 27 -5.57 -31.23 1.14
CA ALA A 27 -4.92 -32.28 0.38
C ALA A 27 -3.71 -31.77 -0.43
N HIS A 28 -3.67 -30.48 -0.75
CA HIS A 28 -2.61 -29.85 -1.55
C HIS A 28 -1.73 -28.90 -0.76
N ARG A 29 -2.11 -28.62 0.48
CA ARG A 29 -1.47 -27.57 1.29
C ARG A 29 -0.02 -27.85 1.58
N MET A 30 0.35 -29.11 1.76
CA MET A 30 1.73 -29.52 2.04
C MET A 30 2.55 -29.84 0.80
N ASP A 31 1.91 -29.93 -0.36
CA ASP A 31 2.57 -30.30 -1.61
C ASP A 31 3.30 -29.15 -2.28
N GLY A 32 3.06 -27.92 -1.82
CA GLY A 32 3.73 -26.77 -2.40
C GLY A 32 3.19 -25.46 -1.91
N MET A 33 3.90 -24.40 -2.29
CA MET A 33 3.49 -23.02 -2.11
C MET A 33 3.42 -22.37 -3.47
N TYR A 34 2.55 -21.38 -3.61
CA TYR A 34 2.65 -20.45 -4.73
C TYR A 34 3.40 -19.20 -4.31
N SER A 35 3.99 -18.51 -5.27
CA SER A 35 4.69 -17.26 -5.02
C SER A 35 4.48 -16.33 -6.21
N PHE A 36 4.08 -15.09 -5.92
CA PHE A 36 3.87 -14.06 -6.94
C PHE A 36 4.53 -12.76 -6.52
N PRO A 37 5.11 -12.02 -7.48
CA PRO A 37 5.83 -10.80 -7.15
C PRO A 37 4.91 -9.69 -6.66
N ILE A 38 5.46 -8.82 -5.81
CA ILE A 38 4.81 -7.59 -5.39
C ILE A 38 5.56 -6.43 -6.00
N THR A 39 4.82 -5.48 -6.57
CA THR A 39 5.38 -4.26 -7.15
C THR A 39 4.76 -3.04 -6.49
N ILE A 40 5.62 -2.17 -5.96
CA ILE A 40 5.20 -0.91 -5.35
C ILE A 40 5.78 0.21 -6.20
N GLY A 41 4.92 1.06 -6.73
CA GLY A 41 5.31 2.17 -7.60
C GLY A 41 6.00 3.30 -6.87
N ASP A 42 6.47 4.28 -7.62
CA ASP A 42 7.14 5.45 -7.07
C ASP A 42 6.21 6.29 -6.21
N ASN A 43 6.76 6.93 -5.19
CA ASN A 43 6.04 7.87 -4.32
C ASN A 43 4.86 7.26 -3.56
N VAL A 44 4.81 5.96 -3.39
CA VAL A 44 3.76 5.29 -2.62
C VAL A 44 4.01 5.48 -1.14
N TRP A 45 2.95 5.73 -0.41
CA TRP A 45 2.99 5.74 1.05
C TRP A 45 2.12 4.61 1.59
N ILE A 46 2.73 3.69 2.34
CA ILE A 46 2.03 2.60 3.01
C ILE A 46 2.01 2.89 4.50
N GLY A 47 0.83 3.04 5.07
CA GLY A 47 0.63 3.25 6.50
C GLY A 47 1.04 2.03 7.33
N GLY A 48 1.08 2.18 8.65
CA GLY A 48 1.48 1.10 9.55
C GLY A 48 0.50 -0.08 9.57
N ASN A 49 1.01 -1.25 9.92
CA ASN A 49 0.23 -2.49 10.06
C ASN A 49 -0.55 -2.88 8.80
N VAL A 50 0.03 -2.67 7.64
CA VAL A 50 -0.54 -3.07 6.35
C VAL A 50 0.01 -4.42 5.95
N MET A 51 -0.86 -5.28 5.44
CA MET A 51 -0.51 -6.55 4.82
C MET A 51 -0.77 -6.46 3.32
N VAL A 52 0.26 -6.71 2.51
CA VAL A 52 0.14 -6.80 1.06
C VAL A 52 0.26 -8.26 0.63
N LEU A 53 -0.72 -8.75 -0.10
CA LEU A 53 -0.81 -10.15 -0.49
C LEU A 53 -0.06 -10.45 -1.80
N PRO A 54 0.21 -11.73 -2.07
CA PRO A 54 0.98 -12.13 -3.26
C PRO A 54 0.39 -11.59 -4.57
N GLY A 55 1.26 -11.12 -5.45
CA GLY A 55 0.89 -10.70 -6.79
C GLY A 55 0.33 -9.28 -6.92
N VAL A 56 0.26 -8.53 -5.82
CA VAL A 56 -0.32 -7.18 -5.81
C VAL A 56 0.65 -6.15 -6.40
N THR A 57 0.12 -5.27 -7.24
CA THR A 57 0.79 -4.05 -7.69
C THR A 57 0.09 -2.85 -7.07
N ILE A 58 0.86 -1.98 -6.42
CA ILE A 58 0.37 -0.71 -5.91
C ILE A 58 0.88 0.40 -6.83
N GLY A 59 -0.04 1.10 -7.47
CA GLY A 59 0.26 2.15 -8.45
C GLY A 59 0.95 3.36 -7.83
N GLU A 60 1.73 4.06 -8.66
CA GLU A 60 2.50 5.21 -8.20
C GLU A 60 1.65 6.29 -7.56
N ASN A 61 2.25 7.04 -6.67
CA ASN A 61 1.65 8.16 -5.92
C ASN A 61 0.55 7.77 -4.93
N SER A 62 0.16 6.51 -4.87
CA SER A 62 -0.98 6.09 -4.04
C SER A 62 -0.63 5.97 -2.57
N VAL A 63 -1.65 6.11 -1.74
CA VAL A 63 -1.58 6.02 -0.28
C VAL A 63 -2.42 4.84 0.18
N ILE A 64 -1.81 3.98 0.99
CA ILE A 64 -2.51 2.86 1.63
C ILE A 64 -2.67 3.19 3.11
N GLY A 65 -3.92 3.30 3.55
CA GLY A 65 -4.22 3.62 4.95
C GLY A 65 -3.77 2.54 5.92
N ALA A 66 -3.43 2.94 7.13
CA ALA A 66 -2.98 2.02 8.19
C ALA A 66 -3.99 0.90 8.45
N GLY A 67 -3.49 -0.28 8.77
CA GLY A 67 -4.33 -1.44 9.11
C GLY A 67 -4.98 -2.13 7.91
N SER A 68 -4.66 -1.73 6.70
CA SER A 68 -5.27 -2.30 5.48
C SER A 68 -4.73 -3.68 5.14
N VAL A 69 -5.56 -4.48 4.48
CA VAL A 69 -5.15 -5.73 3.86
C VAL A 69 -5.35 -5.60 2.35
N VAL A 70 -4.25 -5.47 1.62
CA VAL A 70 -4.27 -5.23 0.17
C VAL A 70 -4.33 -6.56 -0.55
N THR A 71 -5.50 -6.90 -1.07
CA THR A 71 -5.76 -8.20 -1.72
C THR A 71 -5.77 -8.13 -3.24
N LYS A 72 -5.86 -6.93 -3.81
CA LYS A 72 -5.92 -6.68 -5.25
C LYS A 72 -5.08 -5.48 -5.60
N ASP A 73 -4.76 -5.33 -6.88
CA ASP A 73 -4.02 -4.19 -7.38
C ASP A 73 -4.71 -2.87 -7.01
N ILE A 74 -3.90 -1.90 -6.68
CA ILE A 74 -4.34 -0.54 -6.38
C ILE A 74 -3.90 0.37 -7.54
N PRO A 75 -4.81 1.14 -8.13
CA PRO A 75 -4.44 2.06 -9.21
C PRO A 75 -3.54 3.19 -8.71
N GLU A 76 -2.98 3.94 -9.64
CA GLU A 76 -2.16 5.10 -9.30
C GLU A 76 -3.01 6.29 -8.83
N ASN A 77 -2.39 7.21 -8.08
CA ASN A 77 -2.97 8.49 -7.68
C ASN A 77 -4.24 8.39 -6.82
N VAL A 78 -4.32 7.38 -5.97
CA VAL A 78 -5.50 7.18 -5.10
C VAL A 78 -5.11 7.04 -3.65
N VAL A 79 -6.09 7.29 -2.79
CA VAL A 79 -6.08 6.89 -1.38
C VAL A 79 -6.97 5.66 -1.26
N ALA A 80 -6.41 4.59 -0.72
CA ALA A 80 -7.11 3.33 -0.53
C ALA A 80 -6.92 2.82 0.89
N PHE A 81 -7.92 2.18 1.46
CA PHE A 81 -7.81 1.57 2.79
C PHE A 81 -8.87 0.51 3.02
N GLY A 82 -8.70 -0.22 4.10
CA GLY A 82 -9.64 -1.21 4.58
C GLY A 82 -9.14 -2.65 4.48
N ALA A 83 -9.95 -3.57 4.96
CA ALA A 83 -9.72 -5.01 4.89
C ALA A 83 -11.01 -5.68 4.40
N PRO A 84 -11.13 -6.00 3.10
CA PRO A 84 -10.14 -5.79 2.05
C PRO A 84 -9.96 -4.32 1.68
N CYS A 85 -8.75 -3.96 1.30
CA CYS A 85 -8.42 -2.59 0.90
C CYS A 85 -9.16 -2.21 -0.38
N LYS A 86 -9.79 -1.04 -0.35
CA LYS A 86 -10.53 -0.51 -1.50
C LYS A 86 -10.20 0.96 -1.70
N VAL A 87 -10.27 1.40 -2.96
CA VAL A 87 -10.08 2.80 -3.29
C VAL A 87 -11.15 3.65 -2.59
N TYR A 88 -10.70 4.66 -1.89
CA TYR A 88 -11.56 5.62 -1.21
C TYR A 88 -11.81 6.85 -2.08
N ARG A 89 -10.75 7.45 -2.61
CA ARG A 89 -10.82 8.62 -3.48
C ARG A 89 -9.53 8.81 -4.27
N GLU A 90 -9.57 9.66 -5.27
CA GLU A 90 -8.38 10.13 -5.96
C GLU A 90 -7.68 11.22 -5.15
N ILE A 91 -6.36 11.31 -5.30
CA ILE A 91 -5.56 12.42 -4.79
C ILE A 91 -5.89 13.66 -5.63
N ASN A 92 -6.08 14.81 -4.99
CA ASN A 92 -6.56 16.04 -5.63
C ASN A 92 -5.77 17.27 -5.21
N ASP A 93 -6.16 18.44 -5.72
CA ASP A 93 -5.47 19.71 -5.46
C ASP A 93 -5.51 20.13 -3.99
N HIS A 94 -6.54 19.76 -3.25
CA HIS A 94 -6.61 20.01 -1.81
C HIS A 94 -5.42 19.33 -1.10
N ASP A 95 -5.04 18.14 -1.53
CA ASP A 95 -3.91 17.41 -0.95
C ASP A 95 -2.57 18.12 -1.21
N ALA A 96 -2.47 18.91 -2.27
CA ALA A 96 -1.29 19.71 -2.55
C ALA A 96 -1.18 20.96 -1.65
N GLU A 97 -2.30 21.45 -1.12
CA GLU A 97 -2.34 22.66 -0.32
C GLU A 97 -2.35 22.41 1.19
N TYR A 98 -2.89 21.27 1.62
CA TYR A 98 -3.11 20.95 3.03
C TYR A 98 -2.32 19.69 3.42
N TYR A 99 -1.60 19.77 4.53
CA TYR A 99 -0.83 18.62 4.99
C TYR A 99 -1.62 17.72 5.96
N PHE A 100 -2.63 18.26 6.60
CA PHE A 100 -3.47 17.50 7.52
C PHE A 100 -4.80 18.21 7.76
N GLY A 101 -5.91 17.61 7.35
CA GLY A 101 -7.24 18.18 7.52
C GLY A 101 -7.37 19.57 6.88
N ASP A 102 -7.58 20.59 7.67
CA ASP A 102 -7.67 21.98 7.24
C ASP A 102 -6.39 22.80 7.48
N ARG A 103 -5.30 22.13 7.80
CA ARG A 103 -4.00 22.75 8.06
C ARG A 103 -3.21 22.91 6.78
N ARG A 104 -2.95 24.12 6.39
CA ARG A 104 -2.26 24.46 5.15
C ARG A 104 -0.74 24.37 5.30
N PHE A 105 -0.05 24.01 4.21
CA PHE A 105 1.41 23.96 4.18
C PHE A 105 2.06 25.33 4.45
N ASP A 106 1.48 26.41 3.95
CA ASP A 106 2.00 27.76 4.13
C ASP A 106 1.81 28.30 5.55
N GLU A 107 0.96 27.67 6.34
CA GLU A 107 0.73 27.99 7.76
C GLU A 107 1.44 27.05 8.70
N GLN A 108 2.18 26.10 8.17
CA GLN A 108 2.88 25.10 8.97
C GLN A 108 3.95 25.78 9.81
N PRO A 109 3.94 25.60 11.13
CA PRO A 109 5.02 26.08 11.95
C PRO A 109 6.31 25.33 11.59
N GLU A 110 7.43 25.85 12.03
CA GLU A 110 8.78 25.40 11.74
C GLU A 110 8.93 23.91 11.43
N ARG A 111 9.47 23.59 10.27
CA ARG A 111 9.88 22.24 9.89
C ARG A 111 11.25 21.96 10.45
N LYS A 112 11.37 20.82 11.07
CA LYS A 112 12.66 20.32 11.56
C LYS A 112 13.18 19.17 10.72
#